data_ba333fc9c8b43a1eac2b8a23beeba80a
#
_entry.id   ba333fc9c8b43a1eac2b8a23beeba80a
#
_cell.length_a   1.000
_cell.length_b   1.000
_cell.length_c   1.000
_cell.angle_alpha   90.00
_cell.angle_beta   90.00
_cell.angle_gamma   90.00
#
_symmetry.space_group_name_H-M   'P 1'
#
loop_
_entity.id
_entity.type
_entity.pdbx_description
1 polymer ?
#
loop_
_entity_poly.entity_id
_entity_poly.type
_entity_poly.pdbx_seq_one_letter_code
_entity_poly.pdbx_strand_id
1 'polypeptide(L)'
;MTTKSIINTALKLHREYDNIYNLIKDKGIILKYVDLDSSIRGLSVDNVIFINSSISNFEKDFVIAHEIGHYIFHDDSIRQFSKIEAFKGSREETQANLFATIFLQAKYKDCDNDDEVQKIINYIWCNYLNNFKNFK
;
A
#
# COMPACT_ATOMS: atom_id res chain seq x y z
N MET A 1 -7.25 0.72 -16.21
CA MET A 1 -6.99 -0.23 -15.11
C MET A 1 -8.21 -0.37 -14.24
N THR A 2 -8.65 -1.58 -14.02
CA THR A 2 -9.89 -1.85 -13.30
C THR A 2 -9.58 -2.33 -11.88
N THR A 3 -10.56 -2.17 -11.00
CA THR A 3 -10.46 -2.71 -9.64
C THR A 3 -10.16 -4.20 -9.67
N LYS A 4 -10.85 -4.93 -10.55
CA LYS A 4 -10.65 -6.38 -10.65
C LYS A 4 -9.22 -6.73 -11.04
N SER A 5 -8.62 -6.00 -11.96
CA SER A 5 -7.26 -6.29 -12.39
C SER A 5 -6.25 -6.02 -11.28
N ILE A 6 -6.50 -4.99 -10.47
CA ILE A 6 -5.63 -4.69 -9.33
C ILE A 6 -5.73 -5.81 -8.30
N ILE A 7 -6.94 -6.25 -8.00
CA ILE A 7 -7.15 -7.35 -7.05
C ILE A 7 -6.45 -8.61 -7.53
N ASN A 8 -6.62 -8.95 -8.81
CA ASN A 8 -6.02 -10.16 -9.36
C ASN A 8 -4.49 -10.09 -9.32
N THR A 9 -3.92 -8.94 -9.65
CA THR A 9 -2.47 -8.76 -9.60
C THR A 9 -1.95 -8.88 -8.17
N ALA A 10 -2.64 -8.26 -7.22
CA ALA A 10 -2.23 -8.32 -5.82
C ALA A 10 -2.28 -9.75 -5.28
N LEU A 11 -3.32 -10.50 -5.62
CA LEU A 11 -3.44 -11.89 -5.20
C LEU A 11 -2.35 -12.76 -5.83
N LYS A 12 -2.07 -12.52 -7.10
CA LYS A 12 -1.01 -13.27 -7.79
C LYS A 12 0.34 -13.03 -7.13
N LEU A 13 0.66 -11.78 -6.87
CA LEU A 13 1.93 -11.44 -6.25
C LEU A 13 2.01 -11.94 -4.81
N HIS A 14 0.88 -11.92 -4.10
CA HIS A 14 0.84 -12.49 -2.77
C HIS A 14 1.18 -13.98 -2.77
N ARG A 15 0.74 -14.70 -3.79
CA ARG A 15 1.05 -16.13 -3.92
C ARG A 15 2.49 -16.37 -4.34
N GLU A 16 3.07 -15.47 -5.12
CA GLU A 16 4.44 -15.63 -5.61
C GLU A 16 5.50 -15.28 -4.58
N TYR A 17 5.19 -14.34 -3.70
CA TYR A 17 6.17 -13.81 -2.75
C TYR A 17 5.68 -14.01 -1.33
N ASP A 18 6.56 -14.51 -0.47
CA ASP A 18 6.22 -14.74 0.93
C ASP A 18 5.92 -13.46 1.68
N ASN A 19 6.58 -12.37 1.29
CA ASN A 19 6.38 -11.07 1.95
C ASN A 19 6.77 -9.95 1.00
N ILE A 20 6.46 -8.74 1.41
CA ILE A 20 6.70 -7.57 0.57
C ILE A 20 8.21 -7.33 0.35
N TYR A 21 9.04 -7.76 1.28
CA TYR A 21 10.48 -7.53 1.19
C TYR A 21 11.12 -8.39 0.10
N ASN A 22 10.62 -9.60 -0.10
CA ASN A 22 11.09 -10.44 -1.19
C ASN A 22 10.69 -9.85 -2.54
N LEU A 23 9.50 -9.27 -2.62
CA LEU A 23 9.06 -8.60 -3.84
C LEU A 23 9.94 -7.40 -4.15
N ILE A 24 10.24 -6.58 -3.14
CA ILE A 24 11.10 -5.42 -3.29
C ILE A 24 12.47 -5.84 -3.84
N LYS A 25 13.05 -6.87 -3.24
CA LYS A 25 14.36 -7.35 -3.65
C LYS A 25 14.34 -7.82 -5.10
N ASP A 26 13.33 -8.54 -5.48
CA ASP A 26 13.22 -9.09 -6.83
C ASP A 26 13.05 -7.98 -7.86
N LYS A 27 12.36 -6.90 -7.51
CA LYS A 27 12.14 -5.77 -8.40
C LYS A 27 13.32 -4.79 -8.42
N GLY A 28 14.33 -5.01 -7.61
CA GLY A 28 15.48 -4.11 -7.56
C GLY A 28 15.17 -2.77 -6.91
N ILE A 29 14.18 -2.76 -6.03
CA ILE A 29 13.78 -1.53 -5.33
C ILE A 29 14.61 -1.40 -4.07
N ILE A 30 15.08 -0.19 -3.82
CA ILE A 30 15.90 0.14 -2.65
C ILE A 30 15.00 0.73 -1.59
N LEU A 31 15.07 0.18 -0.39
CA LEU A 31 14.25 0.62 0.73
C LEU A 31 15.14 1.30 1.77
N LYS A 32 14.74 2.51 2.18
CA LYS A 32 15.47 3.27 3.18
C LYS A 32 14.52 3.77 4.24
N TYR A 33 14.94 3.65 5.50
CA TYR A 33 14.18 4.18 6.63
C TYR A 33 14.83 5.49 7.06
N VAL A 34 14.04 6.55 7.08
CA VAL A 34 14.53 7.89 7.38
C VAL A 34 13.57 8.61 8.30
N ASP A 35 14.05 9.66 8.93
CA ASP A 35 13.22 10.48 9.78
C ASP A 35 12.54 11.54 8.91
N LEU A 36 11.24 11.44 8.81
CA LEU A 36 10.44 12.35 7.98
C LEU A 36 9.45 13.12 8.86
N ASP A 37 8.95 14.22 8.32
CA ASP A 37 7.87 14.96 8.98
C ASP A 37 6.72 14.01 9.29
N SER A 38 6.07 14.24 10.44
CA SER A 38 5.04 13.31 10.90
C SER A 38 3.86 13.17 9.95
N SER A 39 3.64 14.13 9.07
CA SER A 39 2.57 14.06 8.08
C SER A 39 2.93 13.20 6.88
N ILE A 40 4.19 12.80 6.78
CA ILE A 40 4.68 12.00 5.66
C ILE A 40 5.04 10.61 6.15
N ARG A 41 4.37 9.62 5.61
CA ARG A 41 4.68 8.23 5.98
C ARG A 41 5.71 7.62 5.07
N GLY A 42 5.73 8.04 3.81
CA GLY A 42 6.72 7.56 2.88
C GLY A 42 6.74 8.40 1.62
N LEU A 43 7.77 8.20 0.84
CA LEU A 43 7.88 8.81 -0.46
C LEU A 43 8.72 7.91 -1.35
N SER A 44 8.57 8.07 -2.65
CA SER A 44 9.33 7.28 -3.59
C SER A 44 9.89 8.17 -4.69
N VAL A 45 11.13 7.88 -5.07
CA VAL A 45 11.82 8.55 -6.16
C VAL A 45 12.50 7.47 -6.96
N ASP A 46 12.09 7.33 -8.22
CA ASP A 46 12.60 6.28 -9.09
C ASP A 46 12.39 4.90 -8.42
N ASN A 47 13.46 4.16 -8.19
CA ASN A 47 13.36 2.84 -7.57
C ASN A 47 13.74 2.85 -6.08
N VAL A 48 13.71 4.02 -5.45
CA VAL A 48 14.04 4.14 -4.03
C VAL A 48 12.74 4.50 -3.28
N ILE A 49 12.45 3.74 -2.23
CA ILE A 49 11.33 4.02 -1.34
C ILE A 49 11.89 4.45 0.01
N PHE A 50 11.46 5.62 0.46
CA PHE A 50 11.83 6.14 1.78
C PHE A 50 10.63 5.96 2.70
N ILE A 51 10.86 5.36 3.85
CA ILE A 51 9.80 5.11 4.83
C ILE A 51 10.13 5.86 6.10
N ASN A 52 9.15 6.55 6.65
CA ASN A 52 9.31 7.26 7.91
C ASN A 52 9.61 6.25 9.01
N SER A 53 10.77 6.40 9.64
CA SER A 53 11.23 5.45 10.65
C SER A 53 10.42 5.52 11.93
N SER A 54 9.64 6.57 12.14
CA SER A 54 8.91 6.77 13.39
C SER A 54 7.53 6.12 13.42
N ILE A 55 7.04 5.59 12.31
CA ILE A 55 5.72 4.96 12.29
C ILE A 55 5.82 3.50 12.75
N SER A 56 4.68 2.91 13.09
CA SER A 56 4.66 1.52 13.58
C SER A 56 5.06 0.54 12.51
N ASN A 57 5.42 -0.68 12.92
CA ASN A 57 5.80 -1.72 11.98
C ASN A 57 4.66 -2.06 11.01
N PHE A 58 3.44 -2.12 11.52
CA PHE A 58 2.28 -2.36 10.67
C PHE A 58 2.13 -1.26 9.62
N GLU A 59 2.26 -0.01 10.04
CA GLU A 59 2.18 1.11 9.10
C GLU A 59 3.32 1.07 8.09
N LYS A 60 4.52 0.71 8.53
CA LYS A 60 5.65 0.60 7.59
C LYS A 60 5.35 -0.39 6.48
N ASP A 61 4.85 -1.56 6.84
CA ASP A 61 4.53 -2.58 5.83
C ASP A 61 3.46 -2.08 4.87
N PHE A 62 2.43 -1.42 5.40
CA PHE A 62 1.37 -0.90 4.55
C PHE A 62 1.89 0.17 3.59
N VAL A 63 2.73 1.08 4.09
CA VAL A 63 3.28 2.15 3.26
C VAL A 63 4.18 1.57 2.17
N ILE A 64 4.99 0.58 2.51
CA ILE A 64 5.83 -0.08 1.52
C ILE A 64 4.96 -0.70 0.43
N ALA A 65 3.93 -1.45 0.81
CA ALA A 65 3.05 -2.09 -0.16
C ALA A 65 2.30 -1.06 -1.00
N HIS A 66 1.90 0.06 -0.40
CA HIS A 66 1.26 1.15 -1.10
C HIS A 66 2.18 1.74 -2.18
N GLU A 67 3.45 2.00 -1.82
CA GLU A 67 4.40 2.53 -2.78
C GLU A 67 4.69 1.52 -3.89
N ILE A 68 4.72 0.25 -3.56
CA ILE A 68 4.86 -0.81 -4.57
C ILE A 68 3.67 -0.80 -5.53
N GLY A 69 2.48 -0.56 -5.01
CA GLY A 69 1.29 -0.43 -5.85
C GLY A 69 1.45 0.67 -6.88
N HIS A 70 1.95 1.83 -6.46
CA HIS A 70 2.25 2.91 -7.39
C HIS A 70 3.28 2.46 -8.43
N TYR A 71 4.31 1.79 -7.97
CA TYR A 71 5.38 1.34 -8.86
C TYR A 71 4.87 0.40 -9.94
N ILE A 72 3.95 -0.48 -9.58
CA ILE A 72 3.43 -1.48 -10.51
C ILE A 72 2.40 -0.90 -11.47
N PHE A 73 1.48 -0.08 -10.95
CA PHE A 73 0.31 0.34 -11.71
C PHE A 73 0.42 1.73 -12.33
N HIS A 74 1.31 2.55 -11.85
CA HIS A 74 1.38 3.94 -12.26
C HIS A 74 2.76 4.19 -12.86
N ASP A 75 2.77 4.37 -14.16
CA ASP A 75 4.01 4.52 -14.90
C ASP A 75 4.55 5.94 -14.80
N ASP A 76 4.73 6.38 -13.58
CA ASP A 76 5.25 7.70 -13.31
C ASP A 76 6.53 7.55 -12.50
N SER A 77 7.65 7.70 -13.18
CA SER A 77 8.96 7.55 -12.58
C SER A 77 9.30 8.70 -11.65
N ILE A 78 8.50 9.76 -11.64
CA ILE A 78 8.81 10.96 -10.86
C ILE A 78 7.87 11.13 -9.69
N ARG A 79 7.39 10.07 -9.15
CA ARG A 79 6.55 10.15 -7.97
C ARG A 79 7.44 10.43 -6.78
N GLN A 80 7.42 11.67 -6.32
CA GLN A 80 8.34 12.10 -5.30
C GLN A 80 7.83 11.92 -3.90
N PHE A 81 6.51 11.77 -3.74
CA PHE A 81 5.99 11.98 -2.42
C PHE A 81 4.57 11.47 -2.35
N SER A 82 4.33 10.65 -1.37
CA SER A 82 3.03 10.04 -1.19
C SER A 82 2.60 10.18 0.26
N LYS A 83 1.38 10.63 0.46
CA LYS A 83 0.73 10.61 1.76
C LYS A 83 -0.35 9.57 1.67
N ILE A 84 -0.53 8.82 2.73
CA ILE A 84 -1.62 7.88 2.78
C ILE A 84 -2.86 8.62 3.28
N GLU A 85 -3.69 9.03 2.35
CA GLU A 85 -4.93 9.74 2.64
C GLU A 85 -6.05 9.05 1.88
N ALA A 86 -6.69 8.11 2.54
CA ALA A 86 -7.64 7.21 1.90
C ALA A 86 -8.78 7.92 1.19
N PHE A 87 -9.28 8.98 1.79
CA PHE A 87 -10.54 9.55 1.35
C PHE A 87 -10.38 10.76 0.43
N LYS A 88 -9.20 11.32 0.41
CA LYS A 88 -8.93 12.53 -0.35
C LYS A 88 -8.02 12.29 -1.53
N GLY A 89 -7.52 11.10 -1.64
CA GLY A 89 -6.55 10.77 -2.67
C GLY A 89 -7.18 10.67 -4.03
N SER A 90 -6.33 10.72 -5.02
CA SER A 90 -6.71 10.51 -6.39
C SER A 90 -7.10 9.04 -6.59
N ARG A 91 -7.55 8.74 -7.81
CA ARG A 91 -7.77 7.36 -8.19
C ARG A 91 -6.52 6.52 -7.97
N GLU A 92 -5.36 7.10 -8.27
CA GLU A 92 -4.10 6.38 -8.13
C GLU A 92 -3.80 6.03 -6.68
N GLU A 93 -4.09 6.95 -5.74
CA GLU A 93 -3.90 6.67 -4.33
C GLU A 93 -4.81 5.54 -3.88
N THR A 94 -6.05 5.56 -4.32
CA THR A 94 -7.01 4.51 -3.98
C THR A 94 -6.56 3.16 -4.53
N GLN A 95 -6.07 3.15 -5.77
CA GLN A 95 -5.58 1.92 -6.38
C GLN A 95 -4.38 1.35 -5.63
N ALA A 96 -3.47 2.22 -5.20
CA ALA A 96 -2.31 1.78 -4.42
C ALA A 96 -2.74 1.23 -3.06
N ASN A 97 -3.72 1.86 -2.43
CA ASN A 97 -4.26 1.38 -1.16
C ASN A 97 -4.95 0.02 -1.33
N LEU A 98 -5.69 -0.14 -2.42
CA LEU A 98 -6.34 -1.42 -2.72
C LEU A 98 -5.30 -2.53 -2.88
N PHE A 99 -4.25 -2.26 -3.64
CA PHE A 99 -3.16 -3.22 -3.81
C PHE A 99 -2.55 -3.60 -2.47
N ALA A 100 -2.23 -2.61 -1.65
CA ALA A 100 -1.59 -2.86 -0.36
C ALA A 100 -2.48 -3.71 0.54
N THR A 101 -3.76 -3.38 0.59
CA THR A 101 -4.71 -4.11 1.43
C THR A 101 -4.78 -5.59 1.04
N ILE A 102 -4.87 -5.85 -0.26
CA ILE A 102 -4.96 -7.23 -0.76
C ILE A 102 -3.64 -7.97 -0.59
N PHE A 103 -2.54 -7.35 -1.00
CA PHE A 103 -1.24 -8.03 -0.93
C PHE A 103 -0.89 -8.43 0.50
N LEU A 104 -1.13 -7.55 1.45
CA LEU A 104 -0.83 -7.82 2.86
C LEU A 104 -1.92 -8.65 3.53
N GLN A 105 -3.03 -8.87 2.84
CA GLN A 105 -4.20 -9.55 3.40
C GLN A 105 -4.66 -8.88 4.70
N ALA A 106 -4.67 -7.56 4.67
CA ALA A 106 -5.07 -6.77 5.82
C ALA A 106 -6.56 -6.90 6.06
N LYS A 107 -6.94 -7.17 7.30
CA LYS A 107 -8.31 -7.48 7.63
C LYS A 107 -9.10 -6.24 8.00
N TYR A 108 -10.39 -6.31 7.71
CA TYR A 108 -11.34 -5.32 8.17
C TYR A 108 -11.39 -5.34 9.70
N LYS A 109 -11.47 -4.16 10.30
CA LYS A 109 -11.65 -4.01 11.74
C LYS A 109 -12.73 -2.97 12.00
N ASP A 110 -13.10 -2.82 13.26
CA ASP A 110 -14.13 -1.87 13.65
C ASP A 110 -13.79 -0.45 13.23
N CYS A 111 -14.83 0.29 12.89
CA CYS A 111 -14.68 1.64 12.33
C CYS A 111 -14.16 2.66 13.32
N ASP A 112 -14.24 2.39 14.60
CA ASP A 112 -13.79 3.34 15.63
C ASP A 112 -12.31 3.22 15.96
N ASN A 113 -11.58 2.45 15.19
CA ASN A 113 -10.13 2.39 15.30
C ASN A 113 -9.54 3.70 14.79
N ASP A 114 -8.74 4.36 15.64
CA ASP A 114 -8.16 5.65 15.31
C ASP A 114 -6.92 5.57 14.43
N ASP A 115 -6.38 4.39 14.24
CA ASP A 115 -5.22 4.20 13.37
C ASP A 115 -5.57 4.62 11.95
N GLU A 116 -4.81 5.55 11.40
CA GLU A 116 -5.08 6.07 10.08
C GLU A 116 -5.00 5.01 8.99
N VAL A 117 -4.02 4.12 9.10
CA VAL A 117 -3.87 3.03 8.14
C VAL A 117 -5.06 2.08 8.26
N GLN A 118 -5.53 1.81 9.47
CA GLN A 118 -6.68 0.94 9.65
C GLN A 118 -7.95 1.57 9.04
N LYS A 119 -8.08 2.88 9.14
CA LYS A 119 -9.19 3.58 8.48
C LYS A 119 -9.14 3.42 6.97
N ILE A 120 -7.97 3.49 6.40
CA ILE A 120 -7.78 3.27 4.97
C ILE A 120 -8.20 1.85 4.60
N ILE A 121 -7.74 0.88 5.36
CA ILE A 121 -8.09 -0.53 5.12
C ILE A 121 -9.60 -0.74 5.20
N ASN A 122 -10.23 -0.18 6.20
CA ASN A 122 -11.68 -0.30 6.36
C ASN A 122 -12.44 0.34 5.21
N TYR A 123 -11.96 1.50 4.74
CA TYR A 123 -12.54 2.16 3.58
C TYR A 123 -12.46 1.27 2.34
N ILE A 124 -11.31 0.65 2.12
CA ILE A 124 -11.11 -0.26 0.98
C ILE A 124 -12.06 -1.44 1.07
N TRP A 125 -12.18 -2.04 2.26
CA TRP A 125 -13.11 -3.16 2.44
C TRP A 125 -14.55 -2.75 2.15
N CYS A 126 -14.98 -1.61 2.68
CA CYS A 126 -16.37 -1.20 2.54
C CYS A 126 -16.72 -0.83 1.10
N ASN A 127 -15.78 -0.32 0.34
CA ASN A 127 -16.07 0.25 -0.97
C ASN A 127 -15.62 -0.63 -2.14
N TYR A 128 -14.69 -1.54 -1.92
CA TYR A 128 -14.13 -2.33 -3.01
C TYR A 128 -14.11 -3.83 -2.74
N LEU A 129 -14.18 -4.23 -1.48
CA LEU A 129 -14.03 -5.63 -1.11
C LEU A 129 -15.22 -6.18 -0.34
N ASN A 130 -16.34 -5.48 -0.35
CA ASN A 130 -17.50 -5.91 0.45
C ASN A 130 -18.04 -7.28 0.03
N ASN A 131 -17.72 -7.73 -1.17
CA ASN A 131 -18.13 -9.06 -1.64
C ASN A 131 -17.04 -10.11 -1.50
N PHE A 132 -15.87 -9.71 -1.00
CA PHE A 132 -14.78 -10.63 -0.76
C PHE A 132 -14.91 -11.19 0.64
N LYS A 133 -15.03 -12.49 0.74
CA LYS A 133 -15.20 -13.09 2.06
C LYS A 133 -13.93 -13.68 2.63
N ASN A 134 -13.02 -14.10 1.77
CA ASN A 134 -11.78 -14.74 2.20
C ASN A 134 -10.62 -14.30 1.35
N PHE A 135 -9.50 -14.08 1.97
CA PHE A 135 -8.22 -14.03 1.29
C PHE A 135 -7.60 -15.41 1.30
N LYS A 136 -6.80 -15.67 0.30
CA LYS A 136 -6.10 -16.95 0.22
C LYS A 136 -4.62 -16.78 0.30
#